data_c80e19c7f9460c6bcc5760d8c140de3d
#
_entry.id   c80e19c7f9460c6bcc5760d8c140de3d
#
_cell.length_a   1.000
_cell.length_b   1.000
_cell.length_c   1.000
_cell.angle_alpha   90.00
_cell.angle_beta   90.00
_cell.angle_gamma   90.00
#
_symmetry.space_group_name_H-M   'P 1'
#
loop_
_entity.id
_entity.type
_entity.pdbx_description
1 polymer ?
#
loop_
_entity_poly.entity_id
_entity_poly.type
_entity_poly.pdbx_seq_one_letter_code
_entity_poly.pdbx_strand_id
1 'polypeptide(L)'
;MKVLVSGGTGLVGRYIVEELLAAGYRVAVGGRNAPEPGLFSQPVTFVPLRLDPLDDQRDVFDDAYFFVHAAFAHVPGRYRGGEGDDPEGFRRLNRDGTIKLFETAKRAGIRRCIFLSSRAVYGDRLAGEMLTEDMVPTPNTLYGDVKHDAEHALFSLSAPGFATASLRATGVYGELRPNKWDDLFADYLAGKSVLSRAGTEVHGRDVGRAVRLLLETETSRISGEAFNLSDILIDTHEILAHLQRATGSPHPRPAPTPQGAVSVMDTSKIQALGWRGGGAALLQETVARLAMPSRPATFSASASSRPS
;
A
#
# COMPACT_ATOMS: atom_id res chain seq x y z
N MET A 1 -1.76 3.46 -22.11
CA MET A 1 -0.51 2.80 -21.72
C MET A 1 -0.83 1.62 -20.82
N LYS A 2 -0.01 0.56 -20.80
CA LYS A 2 -0.18 -0.62 -19.92
C LYS A 2 0.74 -0.50 -18.70
N VAL A 3 0.17 -0.73 -17.51
CA VAL A 3 0.89 -0.75 -16.23
C VAL A 3 0.86 -2.17 -15.67
N LEU A 4 2.02 -2.72 -15.34
CA LEU A 4 2.11 -3.95 -14.55
C LEU A 4 2.14 -3.56 -13.06
N VAL A 5 1.24 -4.14 -12.27
CA VAL A 5 1.19 -3.97 -10.80
C VAL A 5 1.44 -5.33 -10.15
N SER A 6 2.66 -5.55 -9.63
CA SER A 6 2.92 -6.74 -8.81
C SER A 6 2.25 -6.62 -7.44
N GLY A 7 1.67 -7.71 -6.94
CA GLY A 7 0.90 -7.67 -5.70
C GLY A 7 -0.43 -6.91 -5.82
N GLY A 8 -0.95 -6.73 -7.04
CA GLY A 8 -2.18 -5.99 -7.31
C GLY A 8 -3.43 -6.58 -6.62
N THR A 9 -3.44 -7.85 -6.24
CA THR A 9 -4.55 -8.47 -5.47
C THR A 9 -4.45 -8.25 -3.96
N GLY A 10 -3.31 -7.74 -3.47
CA GLY A 10 -3.12 -7.40 -2.05
C GLY A 10 -3.91 -6.15 -1.64
N LEU A 11 -4.02 -5.91 -0.33
CA LEU A 11 -4.81 -4.79 0.21
C LEU A 11 -4.47 -3.45 -0.46
N VAL A 12 -3.21 -3.05 -0.45
CA VAL A 12 -2.76 -1.77 -1.04
C VAL A 12 -2.78 -1.83 -2.56
N GLY A 13 -2.37 -2.98 -3.13
CA GLY A 13 -2.36 -3.19 -4.58
C GLY A 13 -3.73 -2.99 -5.23
N ARG A 14 -4.81 -3.39 -4.57
CA ARG A 14 -6.18 -3.20 -5.08
C ARG A 14 -6.55 -1.74 -5.23
N TYR A 15 -6.17 -0.88 -4.28
CA TYR A 15 -6.38 0.58 -4.42
C TYR A 15 -5.57 1.17 -5.56
N ILE A 16 -4.33 0.70 -5.75
CA ILE A 16 -3.47 1.14 -6.85
C ILE A 16 -4.09 0.73 -8.20
N VAL A 17 -4.53 -0.52 -8.32
CA VAL A 17 -5.17 -1.03 -9.54
C VAL A 17 -6.43 -0.24 -9.87
N GLU A 18 -7.33 -0.02 -8.89
CA GLU A 18 -8.58 0.73 -9.10
C GLU A 18 -8.32 2.18 -9.53
N GLU A 19 -7.35 2.88 -8.93
CA GLU A 19 -6.99 4.23 -9.34
C GLU A 19 -6.45 4.26 -10.78
N LEU A 20 -5.62 3.29 -11.16
CA LEU A 20 -5.09 3.22 -12.51
C LEU A 20 -6.17 2.88 -13.56
N LEU A 21 -7.10 1.98 -13.21
CA LEU A 21 -8.26 1.67 -14.06
C LEU A 21 -9.15 2.90 -14.25
N ALA A 22 -9.47 3.61 -13.16
CA ALA A 22 -10.25 4.85 -13.21
C ALA A 22 -9.58 5.95 -14.04
N ALA A 23 -8.24 5.96 -14.11
CA ALA A 23 -7.46 6.86 -14.93
C ALA A 23 -7.31 6.41 -16.40
N GLY A 24 -7.93 5.29 -16.80
CA GLY A 24 -7.91 4.79 -18.18
C GLY A 24 -6.65 4.03 -18.58
N TYR A 25 -5.83 3.56 -17.62
CA TYR A 25 -4.73 2.67 -17.91
C TYR A 25 -5.23 1.24 -18.19
N ARG A 26 -4.56 0.54 -19.09
CA ARG A 26 -4.65 -0.93 -19.15
C ARG A 26 -3.79 -1.49 -18.02
N VAL A 27 -4.37 -2.31 -17.14
CA VAL A 27 -3.66 -2.84 -15.98
C VAL A 27 -3.43 -4.34 -16.14
N ALA A 28 -2.17 -4.77 -15.96
CA ALA A 28 -1.80 -6.14 -15.73
C ALA A 28 -1.52 -6.34 -14.24
N VAL A 29 -2.12 -7.35 -13.64
CA VAL A 29 -1.93 -7.71 -12.23
C VAL A 29 -0.97 -8.89 -12.15
N GLY A 30 0.20 -8.66 -11.55
CA GLY A 30 1.21 -9.67 -11.32
C GLY A 30 1.06 -10.31 -9.93
N GLY A 31 1.01 -11.63 -9.87
CA GLY A 31 0.87 -12.33 -8.61
C GLY A 31 0.93 -13.85 -8.72
N ARG A 32 0.83 -14.53 -7.58
CA ARG A 32 0.86 -16.01 -7.54
C ARG A 32 -0.42 -16.65 -8.05
N ASN A 33 -1.54 -16.00 -7.81
CA ASN A 33 -2.87 -16.48 -8.17
C ASN A 33 -3.62 -15.39 -8.94
N ALA A 34 -4.44 -15.80 -9.90
CA ALA A 34 -5.34 -14.91 -10.61
C ALA A 34 -6.33 -14.24 -9.64
N PRO A 35 -6.73 -12.99 -9.91
CA PRO A 35 -7.79 -12.36 -9.13
C PRO A 35 -9.11 -13.10 -9.28
N GLU A 36 -9.90 -13.14 -8.23
CA GLU A 36 -11.28 -13.63 -8.29
C GLU A 36 -12.11 -12.78 -9.28
N PRO A 37 -13.03 -13.40 -10.02
CA PRO A 37 -13.93 -12.66 -10.89
C PRO A 37 -14.67 -11.55 -10.14
N GLY A 38 -14.66 -10.33 -10.67
CA GLY A 38 -15.31 -9.19 -10.05
C GLY A 38 -14.50 -8.53 -8.91
N LEU A 39 -13.25 -8.93 -8.67
CA LEU A 39 -12.38 -8.26 -7.70
C LEU A 39 -12.12 -6.79 -8.06
N PHE A 40 -12.07 -6.48 -9.34
CA PHE A 40 -11.82 -5.13 -9.87
C PHE A 40 -13.04 -4.59 -10.63
N SER A 41 -13.18 -3.25 -10.64
CA SER A 41 -14.28 -2.54 -11.30
C SER A 41 -14.25 -2.67 -12.83
N GLN A 42 -13.11 -2.99 -13.41
CA GLN A 42 -12.92 -3.19 -14.85
C GLN A 42 -12.01 -4.41 -15.10
N PRO A 43 -12.03 -4.99 -16.30
CA PRO A 43 -11.17 -6.13 -16.65
C PRO A 43 -9.68 -5.79 -16.51
N VAL A 44 -8.92 -6.72 -15.95
CA VAL A 44 -7.46 -6.67 -15.84
C VAL A 44 -6.84 -7.90 -16.51
N THR A 45 -5.61 -7.77 -17.00
CA THR A 45 -4.84 -8.93 -17.44
C THR A 45 -4.13 -9.53 -16.23
N PHE A 46 -4.17 -10.82 -16.06
CA PHE A 46 -3.37 -11.50 -15.04
C PHE A 46 -2.08 -12.04 -15.67
N VAL A 47 -0.96 -11.87 -14.94
CA VAL A 47 0.33 -12.48 -15.28
C VAL A 47 0.89 -13.20 -14.04
N PRO A 48 1.27 -14.48 -14.14
CA PRO A 48 1.93 -15.17 -13.04
C PRO A 48 3.25 -14.47 -12.70
N LEU A 49 3.42 -14.06 -11.44
CA LEU A 49 4.62 -13.37 -10.97
C LEU A 49 4.98 -13.85 -9.55
N ARG A 50 6.26 -14.13 -9.33
CA ARG A 50 6.79 -14.57 -8.05
C ARG A 50 7.96 -13.70 -7.61
N LEU A 51 8.16 -13.62 -6.31
CA LEU A 51 9.34 -13.00 -5.71
C LEU A 51 10.44 -14.05 -5.57
N ASP A 52 10.91 -14.61 -6.69
CA ASP A 52 12.01 -15.58 -6.70
C ASP A 52 13.16 -15.05 -7.57
N PRO A 53 14.36 -14.84 -6.99
CA PRO A 53 15.52 -14.34 -7.75
C PRO A 53 16.04 -15.34 -8.80
N LEU A 54 15.66 -16.61 -8.72
CA LEU A 54 16.09 -17.65 -9.66
C LEU A 54 15.19 -17.76 -10.90
N ASP A 55 13.96 -17.21 -10.82
CA ASP A 55 13.02 -17.25 -11.94
C ASP A 55 13.36 -16.16 -12.97
N ASP A 56 13.48 -16.54 -14.24
CA ASP A 56 13.48 -15.56 -15.33
C ASP A 56 12.03 -15.18 -15.66
N GLN A 57 11.66 -13.96 -15.34
CA GLN A 57 10.31 -13.44 -15.47
C GLN A 57 10.24 -12.28 -16.46
N ARG A 58 11.05 -12.30 -17.52
CA ARG A 58 11.08 -11.21 -18.50
C ARG A 58 9.73 -11.01 -19.18
N ASP A 59 9.06 -12.10 -19.51
CA ASP A 59 7.81 -12.10 -20.28
C ASP A 59 6.64 -11.45 -19.50
N VAL A 60 6.74 -11.36 -18.14
CA VAL A 60 5.70 -10.66 -17.36
C VAL A 60 5.62 -9.17 -17.68
N PHE A 61 6.69 -8.60 -18.26
CA PHE A 61 6.79 -7.19 -18.63
C PHE A 61 6.36 -6.91 -20.07
N ASP A 62 5.93 -7.92 -20.83
CA ASP A 62 5.54 -7.76 -22.23
C ASP A 62 4.42 -6.71 -22.38
N ASP A 63 4.63 -5.77 -23.31
CA ASP A 63 3.77 -4.63 -23.57
C ASP A 63 3.56 -3.67 -22.39
N ALA A 64 4.18 -3.92 -21.24
CA ALA A 64 4.10 -3.00 -20.12
C ALA A 64 5.01 -1.77 -20.37
N TYR A 65 4.45 -0.59 -20.13
CA TYR A 65 5.17 0.67 -20.21
C TYR A 65 5.68 1.12 -18.85
N PHE A 66 4.90 0.83 -17.79
CA PHE A 66 5.22 1.14 -16.40
C PHE A 66 5.14 -0.10 -15.53
N PHE A 67 5.92 -0.09 -14.46
CA PHE A 67 5.92 -1.11 -13.42
C PHE A 67 5.67 -0.49 -12.05
N VAL A 68 4.68 -1.00 -11.31
CA VAL A 68 4.43 -0.67 -9.92
C VAL A 68 4.68 -1.91 -9.08
N HIS A 69 5.68 -1.86 -8.21
CA HIS A 69 6.03 -2.99 -7.35
C HIS A 69 5.44 -2.84 -5.96
N ALA A 70 4.32 -3.53 -5.70
CA ALA A 70 3.63 -3.60 -4.42
C ALA A 70 3.60 -5.02 -3.82
N ALA A 71 4.18 -6.02 -4.52
CA ALA A 71 4.27 -7.38 -4.00
C ALA A 71 5.19 -7.46 -2.78
N PHE A 72 4.80 -8.25 -1.80
CA PHE A 72 5.57 -8.53 -0.61
C PHE A 72 5.18 -9.90 -0.04
N ALA A 73 6.17 -10.76 0.21
CA ALA A 73 5.96 -12.08 0.80
C ALA A 73 6.08 -11.99 2.32
N HIS A 74 5.02 -12.33 3.03
CA HIS A 74 4.98 -12.32 4.50
C HIS A 74 3.95 -13.33 5.01
N VAL A 75 4.06 -13.69 6.27
CA VAL A 75 3.00 -14.43 6.97
C VAL A 75 1.72 -13.59 6.92
N PRO A 76 0.58 -14.17 6.49
CA PRO A 76 -0.67 -13.44 6.37
C PRO A 76 -1.03 -12.64 7.64
N GLY A 77 -1.38 -11.36 7.48
CA GLY A 77 -1.75 -10.46 8.56
C GLY A 77 -0.57 -9.87 9.35
N ARG A 78 0.68 -10.25 9.07
CA ARG A 78 1.86 -9.75 9.79
C ARG A 78 2.84 -9.09 8.84
N TYR A 79 2.92 -7.77 8.85
CA TYR A 79 3.96 -7.03 8.11
C TYR A 79 5.24 -6.94 8.95
N ARG A 80 5.16 -6.52 10.22
CA ARG A 80 6.25 -6.63 11.19
C ARG A 80 6.18 -8.01 11.83
N GLY A 81 7.32 -8.72 11.89
CA GLY A 81 7.37 -10.12 12.30
C GLY A 81 6.74 -11.05 11.25
N GLY A 82 6.64 -10.59 10.01
CA GLY A 82 6.10 -11.34 8.87
C GLY A 82 7.09 -12.33 8.26
N GLU A 83 8.34 -12.33 8.74
CA GLU A 83 9.38 -13.31 8.43
C GLU A 83 9.07 -14.70 8.98
N GLY A 84 8.24 -14.77 10.04
CA GLY A 84 7.97 -16.04 10.73
C GLY A 84 9.26 -16.70 11.23
N ASP A 85 9.40 -17.99 10.97
CA ASP A 85 10.56 -18.79 11.38
C ASP A 85 11.65 -18.91 10.30
N ASP A 86 11.49 -18.18 9.16
CA ASP A 86 12.43 -18.22 8.04
C ASP A 86 12.89 -16.80 7.60
N PRO A 87 13.76 -16.15 8.39
CA PRO A 87 14.28 -14.81 8.05
C PRO A 87 15.11 -14.79 6.77
N GLU A 88 15.84 -15.87 6.44
CA GLU A 88 16.66 -15.95 5.24
C GLU A 88 15.79 -16.08 3.98
N GLY A 89 14.79 -16.95 4.00
CA GLY A 89 13.81 -17.05 2.93
C GLY A 89 13.04 -15.75 2.74
N PHE A 90 12.71 -15.05 3.84
CA PHE A 90 12.10 -13.73 3.79
C PHE A 90 12.99 -12.70 3.09
N ARG A 91 14.31 -12.65 3.40
CA ARG A 91 15.28 -11.79 2.70
C ARG A 91 15.38 -12.17 1.22
N ARG A 92 15.57 -13.44 0.94
CA ARG A 92 15.72 -13.95 -0.44
C ARG A 92 14.52 -13.54 -1.31
N LEU A 93 13.31 -13.71 -0.82
CA LEU A 93 12.11 -13.36 -1.59
C LEU A 93 11.93 -11.84 -1.70
N ASN A 94 11.95 -11.13 -0.57
CA ASN A 94 11.55 -9.72 -0.54
C ASN A 94 12.67 -8.75 -0.93
N ARG A 95 13.94 -9.10 -0.75
CA ARG A 95 15.08 -8.32 -1.20
C ARG A 95 15.54 -8.80 -2.57
N ASP A 96 16.03 -10.03 -2.67
CA ASP A 96 16.71 -10.49 -3.87
C ASP A 96 15.73 -10.69 -5.03
N GLY A 97 14.54 -11.26 -4.76
CA GLY A 97 13.47 -11.37 -5.75
C GLY A 97 12.96 -10.01 -6.24
N THR A 98 12.85 -9.02 -5.35
CA THR A 98 12.49 -7.64 -5.71
C THR A 98 13.56 -6.97 -6.58
N ILE A 99 14.83 -7.07 -6.20
CA ILE A 99 15.95 -6.52 -6.97
C ILE A 99 15.99 -7.16 -8.37
N LYS A 100 15.84 -8.48 -8.44
CA LYS A 100 15.76 -9.20 -9.71
C LYS A 100 14.64 -8.70 -10.63
N LEU A 101 13.46 -8.42 -10.05
CA LEU A 101 12.36 -7.84 -10.82
C LEU A 101 12.67 -6.42 -11.34
N PHE A 102 13.33 -5.57 -10.55
CA PHE A 102 13.74 -4.24 -11.01
C PHE A 102 14.74 -4.31 -12.18
N GLU A 103 15.74 -5.16 -12.06
CA GLU A 103 16.71 -5.40 -13.13
C GLU A 103 16.04 -5.94 -14.39
N THR A 104 15.12 -6.88 -14.22
CA THR A 104 14.39 -7.49 -15.34
C THR A 104 13.47 -6.47 -16.00
N ALA A 105 12.76 -5.64 -15.23
CA ALA A 105 11.95 -4.55 -15.74
C ALA A 105 12.76 -3.55 -16.59
N LYS A 106 13.95 -3.17 -16.10
CA LYS A 106 14.87 -2.30 -16.86
C LYS A 106 15.30 -2.94 -18.18
N ARG A 107 15.72 -4.22 -18.16
CA ARG A 107 16.11 -4.97 -19.38
C ARG A 107 14.94 -5.19 -20.35
N ALA A 108 13.71 -5.30 -19.84
CA ALA A 108 12.51 -5.43 -20.65
C ALA A 108 12.04 -4.11 -21.29
N GLY A 109 12.66 -2.99 -20.94
CA GLY A 109 12.36 -1.68 -21.53
C GLY A 109 11.25 -0.91 -20.83
N ILE A 110 10.92 -1.26 -19.59
CA ILE A 110 10.03 -0.47 -18.74
C ILE A 110 10.60 0.95 -18.62
N ARG A 111 9.75 1.96 -18.77
CA ARG A 111 10.15 3.37 -18.74
C ARG A 111 10.14 3.97 -17.35
N ARG A 112 9.32 3.43 -16.47
CA ARG A 112 9.19 3.93 -15.09
C ARG A 112 8.84 2.81 -14.13
N CYS A 113 9.56 2.78 -12.99
CA CYS A 113 9.33 1.83 -11.92
C CYS A 113 9.02 2.56 -10.61
N ILE A 114 7.85 2.31 -10.02
CA ILE A 114 7.46 2.84 -8.71
C ILE A 114 7.46 1.68 -7.71
N PHE A 115 8.19 1.87 -6.62
CA PHE A 115 8.29 0.89 -5.53
C PHE A 115 7.48 1.33 -4.32
N LEU A 116 6.65 0.45 -3.80
CA LEU A 116 5.96 0.66 -2.55
C LEU A 116 6.86 0.27 -1.38
N SER A 117 7.56 1.25 -0.84
CA SER A 117 8.40 1.15 0.33
C SER A 117 7.61 1.44 1.62
N SER A 118 8.27 1.76 2.69
CA SER A 118 7.66 1.92 4.01
C SER A 118 8.38 2.95 4.88
N ARG A 119 7.64 3.59 5.78
CA ARG A 119 8.18 4.36 6.90
C ARG A 119 9.21 3.55 7.72
N ALA A 120 9.12 2.22 7.71
CA ALA A 120 10.02 1.35 8.49
C ALA A 120 11.50 1.47 8.10
N VAL A 121 11.82 2.05 6.94
CA VAL A 121 13.22 2.33 6.54
C VAL A 121 13.91 3.33 7.47
N TYR A 122 13.15 4.20 8.15
CA TYR A 122 13.71 5.17 9.08
C TYR A 122 14.13 4.55 10.43
N GLY A 123 13.59 3.37 10.79
CA GLY A 123 13.81 2.74 12.08
C GLY A 123 13.21 3.54 13.24
N ASP A 124 13.78 3.32 14.44
CA ASP A 124 13.43 4.09 15.63
C ASP A 124 14.13 5.45 15.60
N ARG A 125 13.38 6.48 15.96
CA ARG A 125 13.82 7.88 15.99
C ARG A 125 13.47 8.51 17.33
N LEU A 126 13.98 9.70 17.58
CA LEU A 126 13.61 10.47 18.76
C LEU A 126 12.10 10.71 18.77
N ALA A 127 11.52 10.67 19.97
CA ALA A 127 10.09 10.90 20.14
C ALA A 127 9.66 12.25 19.55
N GLY A 128 8.67 12.25 18.65
CA GLY A 128 8.17 13.46 17.99
C GLY A 128 9.08 14.03 16.89
N GLU A 129 10.17 13.34 16.52
CA GLU A 129 11.03 13.79 15.42
C GLU A 129 10.28 13.75 14.09
N MET A 130 10.40 14.82 13.29
CA MET A 130 9.87 14.87 11.94
C MET A 130 10.79 14.10 10.98
N LEU A 131 10.23 13.15 10.24
CA LEU A 131 10.98 12.30 9.29
C LEU A 131 10.95 12.90 7.90
N THR A 132 12.11 13.22 7.35
CA THR A 132 12.28 13.76 6.00
C THR A 132 12.98 12.76 5.09
N GLU A 133 12.83 12.90 3.78
CA GLU A 133 13.46 12.01 2.81
C GLU A 133 14.98 12.12 2.78
N ASP A 134 15.54 13.25 3.24
CA ASP A 134 16.99 13.50 3.32
C ASP A 134 17.66 12.78 4.49
N MET A 135 16.88 12.27 5.44
CA MET A 135 17.42 11.49 6.56
C MET A 135 18.02 10.19 6.06
N VAL A 136 19.21 9.85 6.57
CA VAL A 136 19.82 8.55 6.33
C VAL A 136 18.92 7.46 6.93
N PRO A 137 18.44 6.49 6.14
CA PRO A 137 17.70 5.36 6.65
C PRO A 137 18.51 4.54 7.66
N THR A 138 17.89 4.17 8.78
CA THR A 138 18.48 3.33 9.82
C THR A 138 17.47 2.30 10.28
N PRO A 139 17.05 1.38 9.41
CA PRO A 139 16.05 0.39 9.76
C PRO A 139 16.52 -0.46 10.95
N ASN A 140 15.58 -0.87 11.79
CA ASN A 140 15.82 -1.69 12.98
C ASN A 140 14.94 -2.95 13.01
N THR A 141 14.33 -3.28 11.90
CA THR A 141 13.56 -4.49 11.68
C THR A 141 13.92 -5.12 10.35
N LEU A 142 13.84 -6.44 10.25
CA LEU A 142 14.09 -7.15 9.00
C LEU A 142 13.20 -6.63 7.84
N TYR A 143 11.96 -6.26 8.15
CA TYR A 143 11.05 -5.62 7.19
C TYR A 143 11.61 -4.28 6.68
N GLY A 144 12.10 -3.44 7.58
CA GLY A 144 12.71 -2.16 7.22
C GLY A 144 13.99 -2.35 6.42
N ASP A 145 14.85 -3.32 6.80
CA ASP A 145 16.09 -3.65 6.10
C ASP A 145 15.82 -4.03 4.64
N VAL A 146 14.93 -5.00 4.38
CA VAL A 146 14.66 -5.45 3.00
C VAL A 146 14.02 -4.34 2.16
N LYS A 147 13.22 -3.45 2.76
CA LYS A 147 12.67 -2.29 2.05
C LYS A 147 13.76 -1.29 1.69
N HIS A 148 14.67 -1.01 2.60
CA HIS A 148 15.79 -0.10 2.39
C HIS A 148 16.77 -0.63 1.32
N ASP A 149 17.14 -1.92 1.41
CA ASP A 149 18.02 -2.55 0.42
C ASP A 149 17.40 -2.49 -0.99
N ALA A 150 16.09 -2.72 -1.10
CA ALA A 150 15.36 -2.64 -2.35
C ALA A 150 15.28 -1.19 -2.89
N GLU A 151 15.12 -0.16 -2.04
CA GLU A 151 15.21 1.25 -2.45
C GLU A 151 16.58 1.58 -3.04
N HIS A 152 17.64 1.20 -2.33
CA HIS A 152 19.02 1.45 -2.77
C HIS A 152 19.30 0.80 -4.13
N ALA A 153 18.91 -0.46 -4.30
CA ALA A 153 19.04 -1.16 -5.58
C ALA A 153 18.21 -0.49 -6.70
N LEU A 154 16.97 -0.09 -6.40
CA LEU A 154 16.12 0.59 -7.37
C LEU A 154 16.76 1.90 -7.87
N PHE A 155 17.26 2.72 -6.94
CA PHE A 155 17.85 4.02 -7.28
C PHE A 155 19.16 3.86 -8.07
N SER A 156 19.96 2.84 -7.77
CA SER A 156 21.18 2.53 -8.55
C SER A 156 20.87 2.12 -10.01
N LEU A 157 19.68 1.63 -10.27
CA LEU A 157 19.21 1.28 -11.61
C LEU A 157 18.68 2.48 -12.41
N SER A 158 18.44 3.63 -11.76
CA SER A 158 17.91 4.83 -12.42
C SER A 158 18.81 5.27 -13.57
N ALA A 159 18.21 5.54 -14.73
CA ALA A 159 18.97 5.89 -15.93
C ALA A 159 18.07 6.63 -16.94
N PRO A 160 18.63 7.31 -17.95
CA PRO A 160 17.86 7.76 -19.07
C PRO A 160 17.02 6.63 -19.68
N GLY A 161 15.71 6.81 -19.72
CA GLY A 161 14.77 5.80 -20.20
C GLY A 161 14.28 4.77 -19.17
N PHE A 162 14.76 4.82 -17.92
CA PHE A 162 14.27 4.03 -16.80
C PHE A 162 14.22 4.90 -15.53
N ALA A 163 13.15 5.65 -15.37
CA ALA A 163 12.92 6.48 -14.18
C ALA A 163 12.44 5.62 -13.00
N THR A 164 12.96 5.89 -11.81
CA THR A 164 12.63 5.14 -10.60
C THR A 164 12.16 6.06 -9.49
N ALA A 165 11.18 5.63 -8.70
CA ALA A 165 10.79 6.33 -7.49
C ALA A 165 10.31 5.34 -6.42
N SER A 166 10.44 5.73 -5.15
CA SER A 166 9.98 4.98 -4.00
C SER A 166 8.94 5.77 -3.22
N LEU A 167 7.88 5.09 -2.74
CA LEU A 167 6.87 5.64 -1.82
C LEU A 167 7.05 5.03 -0.44
N ARG A 168 7.52 5.81 0.54
CA ARG A 168 7.66 5.42 1.94
C ARG A 168 6.31 5.63 2.65
N ALA A 169 5.41 4.65 2.50
CA ALA A 169 4.09 4.75 3.10
C ALA A 169 4.10 4.45 4.60
N THR A 170 3.26 5.17 5.35
CA THR A 170 2.91 4.86 6.75
C THR A 170 1.88 3.73 6.81
N GLY A 171 1.19 3.55 7.95
CA GLY A 171 0.10 2.59 8.08
C GLY A 171 -1.00 2.86 7.05
N VAL A 172 -1.34 1.87 6.23
CA VAL A 172 -2.40 2.04 5.23
C VAL A 172 -3.73 1.54 5.80
N TYR A 173 -4.76 2.36 5.70
CA TYR A 173 -6.14 2.02 6.05
C TYR A 173 -7.08 2.18 4.85
N GLY A 174 -8.31 1.71 4.98
CA GLY A 174 -9.34 1.87 3.97
C GLY A 174 -10.52 0.94 4.19
N GLU A 175 -11.48 0.91 3.27
CA GLU A 175 -12.72 0.14 3.38
C GLU A 175 -12.61 -1.32 2.93
N LEU A 176 -11.50 -1.72 2.27
CA LEU A 176 -11.36 -3.08 1.76
C LEU A 176 -11.16 -4.10 2.87
N ARG A 177 -11.70 -5.30 2.66
CA ARG A 177 -11.57 -6.44 3.58
C ARG A 177 -10.62 -7.50 3.00
N PRO A 178 -9.92 -8.27 3.88
CA PRO A 178 -9.88 -8.16 5.33
C PRO A 178 -9.29 -6.81 5.78
N ASN A 179 -9.81 -6.23 6.85
CA ASN A 179 -9.44 -4.90 7.30
C ASN A 179 -8.58 -4.95 8.57
N LYS A 180 -7.59 -4.09 8.67
CA LYS A 180 -6.70 -4.03 9.84
C LYS A 180 -7.41 -3.62 11.14
N TRP A 181 -8.60 -3.07 11.06
CA TRP A 181 -9.41 -2.66 12.20
C TRP A 181 -10.57 -3.62 12.52
N ASP A 182 -10.72 -4.73 11.77
CA ASP A 182 -11.82 -5.67 11.99
C ASP A 182 -11.83 -6.21 13.43
N ASP A 183 -10.67 -6.67 13.95
CA ASP A 183 -10.56 -7.18 15.33
C ASP A 183 -10.77 -6.06 16.36
N LEU A 184 -10.18 -4.88 16.14
CA LEU A 184 -10.35 -3.71 17.00
C LEU A 184 -11.83 -3.33 17.15
N PHE A 185 -12.54 -3.30 16.03
CA PHE A 185 -13.97 -2.94 16.01
C PHE A 185 -14.82 -4.01 16.65
N ALA A 186 -14.55 -5.29 16.36
CA ALA A 186 -15.25 -6.41 16.97
C ALA A 186 -15.06 -6.42 18.50
N ASP A 187 -13.86 -6.26 19.00
CA ASP A 187 -13.56 -6.24 20.43
C ASP A 187 -14.22 -5.04 21.13
N TYR A 188 -14.14 -3.84 20.56
CA TYR A 188 -14.80 -2.66 21.10
C TYR A 188 -16.33 -2.82 21.15
N LEU A 189 -16.95 -3.30 20.07
CA LEU A 189 -18.40 -3.48 20.01
C LEU A 189 -18.90 -4.60 20.93
N ALA A 190 -18.03 -5.55 21.27
CA ALA A 190 -18.29 -6.58 22.28
C ALA A 190 -18.05 -6.10 23.72
N GLY A 191 -17.68 -4.83 23.94
CA GLY A 191 -17.41 -4.27 25.27
C GLY A 191 -16.09 -4.73 25.88
N LYS A 192 -15.18 -5.32 25.09
CA LYS A 192 -13.87 -5.72 25.58
C LYS A 192 -12.94 -4.52 25.73
N SER A 193 -11.97 -4.63 26.63
CA SER A 193 -10.91 -3.65 26.75
C SER A 193 -10.01 -3.70 25.50
N VAL A 194 -9.75 -2.53 24.92
CA VAL A 194 -8.86 -2.37 23.76
C VAL A 194 -7.68 -1.48 24.11
N LEU A 195 -6.51 -1.81 23.56
CA LEU A 195 -5.30 -1.03 23.78
C LEU A 195 -5.36 0.30 23.03
N SER A 196 -5.01 1.39 23.73
CA SER A 196 -4.84 2.70 23.10
C SER A 196 -3.43 2.81 22.53
N ARG A 197 -3.35 3.29 21.29
CA ARG A 197 -2.09 3.62 20.61
C ARG A 197 -2.32 4.77 19.64
N ALA A 198 -1.30 5.58 19.42
CA ALA A 198 -1.28 6.60 18.37
C ALA A 198 -0.33 6.19 17.23
N GLY A 199 -0.60 6.65 16.03
CA GLY A 199 0.23 6.40 14.85
C GLY A 199 -0.20 7.23 13.65
N THR A 200 0.65 7.23 12.64
CA THR A 200 0.35 7.89 11.37
C THR A 200 -0.29 6.92 10.39
N GLU A 201 -1.24 7.43 9.62
CA GLU A 201 -2.04 6.64 8.68
C GLU A 201 -2.19 7.37 7.35
N VAL A 202 -2.39 6.60 6.26
CA VAL A 202 -2.76 7.09 4.94
C VAL A 202 -3.85 6.20 4.35
N HIS A 203 -4.82 6.76 3.66
CA HIS A 203 -5.87 5.97 3.03
C HIS A 203 -5.36 5.28 1.77
N GLY A 204 -5.81 4.04 1.51
CA GLY A 204 -5.41 3.27 0.33
C GLY A 204 -5.69 3.97 -1.01
N ARG A 205 -6.81 4.74 -1.12
CA ARG A 205 -7.10 5.57 -2.30
C ARG A 205 -6.04 6.65 -2.52
N ASP A 206 -5.53 7.24 -1.43
CA ASP A 206 -4.50 8.28 -1.50
C ASP A 206 -3.14 7.68 -1.87
N VAL A 207 -2.88 6.42 -1.50
CA VAL A 207 -1.73 5.66 -2.02
C VAL A 207 -1.87 5.44 -3.53
N GLY A 208 -3.03 5.02 -4.01
CA GLY A 208 -3.31 4.89 -5.45
C GLY A 208 -3.06 6.19 -6.21
N ARG A 209 -3.60 7.31 -5.71
CA ARG A 209 -3.38 8.66 -6.28
C ARG A 209 -1.91 9.07 -6.30
N ALA A 210 -1.16 8.75 -5.23
CA ALA A 210 0.27 9.02 -5.18
C ALA A 210 1.04 8.22 -6.23
N VAL A 211 0.75 6.93 -6.40
CA VAL A 211 1.35 6.10 -7.45
C VAL A 211 1.04 6.68 -8.84
N ARG A 212 -0.21 6.98 -9.13
CA ARG A 212 -0.61 7.61 -10.40
C ARG A 212 0.12 8.92 -10.64
N LEU A 213 0.16 9.80 -9.65
CA LEU A 213 0.88 11.08 -9.73
C LEU A 213 2.35 10.87 -10.12
N LEU A 214 3.04 9.92 -9.47
CA LEU A 214 4.43 9.61 -9.80
C LEU A 214 4.58 9.00 -11.21
N LEU A 215 3.58 8.25 -11.71
CA LEU A 215 3.59 7.76 -13.08
C LEU A 215 3.39 8.86 -14.12
N GLU A 216 2.73 9.95 -13.78
CA GLU A 216 2.37 11.07 -14.68
C GLU A 216 3.30 12.29 -14.55
N THR A 217 4.06 12.41 -13.45
CA THR A 217 4.98 13.53 -13.20
C THR A 217 6.20 13.47 -14.13
N GLU A 218 6.78 14.61 -14.47
CA GLU A 218 8.01 14.71 -15.26
C GLU A 218 9.16 13.88 -14.62
N THR A 219 9.88 13.16 -15.46
CA THR A 219 10.98 12.24 -15.05
C THR A 219 12.04 12.95 -14.19
N SER A 220 12.41 14.18 -14.55
CA SER A 220 13.42 14.97 -13.82
C SER A 220 13.07 15.26 -12.36
N ARG A 221 11.78 15.21 -12.01
CA ARG A 221 11.29 15.51 -10.67
C ARG A 221 11.17 14.29 -9.77
N ILE A 222 11.27 13.08 -10.33
CA ILE A 222 11.00 11.85 -9.58
C ILE A 222 12.10 10.80 -9.68
N SER A 223 12.98 10.87 -10.70
CA SER A 223 13.91 9.79 -10.99
C SER A 223 15.02 9.68 -9.93
N GLY A 224 15.11 8.52 -9.28
CA GLY A 224 16.03 8.26 -8.19
C GLY A 224 15.56 8.78 -6.82
N GLU A 225 14.30 9.20 -6.70
CA GLU A 225 13.79 9.91 -5.52
C GLU A 225 12.89 9.02 -4.65
N ALA A 226 13.02 9.21 -3.33
CA ALA A 226 12.04 8.74 -2.36
C ALA A 226 11.02 9.83 -2.05
N PHE A 227 9.78 9.41 -1.74
CA PHE A 227 8.70 10.28 -1.32
C PHE A 227 8.00 9.71 -0.08
N ASN A 228 7.91 10.50 0.96
CA ASN A 228 7.12 10.19 2.14
C ASN A 228 5.62 10.25 1.84
N LEU A 229 4.87 9.30 2.36
CA LEU A 229 3.44 9.22 2.15
C LEU A 229 2.71 8.94 3.46
N SER A 230 2.16 9.99 4.05
CA SER A 230 1.42 10.01 5.30
C SER A 230 0.34 11.09 5.22
N ASP A 231 -0.80 10.90 5.87
CA ASP A 231 -1.92 11.86 5.82
C ASP A 231 -2.31 12.34 7.22
N ILE A 232 -2.67 11.42 8.10
CA ILE A 232 -3.20 11.76 9.42
C ILE A 232 -2.36 11.15 10.55
N LEU A 233 -2.28 11.87 11.66
CA LEU A 233 -1.87 11.34 12.95
C LEU A 233 -3.12 11.12 13.79
N ILE A 234 -3.34 9.89 14.25
CA ILE A 234 -4.58 9.50 14.92
C ILE A 234 -4.31 8.44 15.99
N ASP A 235 -5.16 8.41 17.02
CA ASP A 235 -5.13 7.37 18.04
C ASP A 235 -6.36 6.44 18.00
N THR A 236 -6.28 5.35 18.76
CA THR A 236 -7.37 4.37 18.88
C THR A 236 -8.64 5.02 19.44
N HIS A 237 -8.51 5.97 20.38
CA HIS A 237 -9.64 6.70 20.95
C HIS A 237 -10.45 7.44 19.87
N GLU A 238 -9.78 8.14 18.97
CA GLU A 238 -10.40 8.91 17.88
C GLU A 238 -11.03 8.00 16.83
N ILE A 239 -10.33 6.91 16.41
CA ILE A 239 -10.90 5.90 15.50
C ILE A 239 -12.20 5.34 16.07
N LEU A 240 -12.20 4.96 17.35
CA LEU A 240 -13.38 4.42 18.01
C LEU A 240 -14.46 5.48 18.28
N ALA A 241 -14.12 6.78 18.34
CA ALA A 241 -15.11 7.84 18.39
C ALA A 241 -15.94 7.91 17.09
N HIS A 242 -15.31 7.69 15.94
CA HIS A 242 -16.03 7.58 14.66
C HIS A 242 -16.90 6.34 14.62
N LEU A 243 -16.40 5.18 15.08
CA LEU A 243 -17.16 3.94 15.15
C LEU A 243 -18.36 4.07 16.10
N GLN A 244 -18.16 4.65 17.29
CA GLN A 244 -19.21 4.87 18.28
C GLN A 244 -20.34 5.74 17.72
N ARG A 245 -20.01 6.83 17.03
CA ARG A 245 -21.02 7.67 16.36
C ARG A 245 -21.79 6.91 15.27
N ALA A 246 -21.11 6.06 14.52
CA ALA A 246 -21.74 5.31 13.43
C ALA A 246 -22.64 4.17 13.92
N THR A 247 -22.33 3.57 15.08
CA THR A 247 -23.02 2.37 15.59
C THR A 247 -23.96 2.65 16.76
N GLY A 248 -23.79 3.80 17.45
CA GLY A 248 -24.51 4.08 18.71
C GLY A 248 -24.02 3.23 19.90
N SER A 249 -22.83 2.61 19.81
CA SER A 249 -22.28 1.74 20.86
C SER A 249 -22.24 2.44 22.22
N PRO A 250 -22.74 1.82 23.31
CA PRO A 250 -22.72 2.39 24.66
C PRO A 250 -21.38 2.21 25.37
N HIS A 251 -20.47 1.41 24.79
CA HIS A 251 -19.21 1.05 25.45
C HIS A 251 -18.25 2.23 25.57
N PRO A 252 -17.52 2.37 26.69
CA PRO A 252 -16.52 3.40 26.85
C PRO A 252 -15.33 3.19 25.92
N ARG A 253 -14.78 4.27 25.40
CA ARG A 253 -13.55 4.26 24.62
C ARG A 253 -12.32 4.19 25.55
N PRO A 254 -11.18 3.66 25.09
CA PRO A 254 -9.93 3.74 25.83
C PRO A 254 -9.53 5.22 26.04
N ALA A 255 -8.66 5.49 27.00
CA ALA A 255 -8.12 6.85 27.18
C ALA A 255 -7.36 7.29 25.91
N PRO A 256 -7.36 8.60 25.58
CA PRO A 256 -6.55 9.12 24.49
C PRO A 256 -5.06 8.85 24.72
N THR A 257 -4.34 8.57 23.63
CA THR A 257 -2.87 8.40 23.67
C THR A 257 -2.20 9.71 23.32
N PRO A 258 -1.17 10.16 24.11
CA PRO A 258 -0.39 11.33 23.72
C PRO A 258 0.24 11.16 22.33
N GLN A 259 -0.06 12.08 21.43
CA GLN A 259 0.39 12.03 20.04
C GLN A 259 1.78 12.66 19.84
N GLY A 260 2.23 13.51 20.75
CA GLY A 260 3.50 14.26 20.61
C GLY A 260 4.77 13.39 20.58
N ALA A 261 4.67 12.13 20.99
CA ALA A 261 5.79 11.19 20.88
C ALA A 261 5.86 10.44 19.53
N VAL A 262 4.84 10.60 18.69
CA VAL A 262 4.81 9.93 17.38
C VAL A 262 5.62 10.75 16.38
N SER A 263 6.66 10.14 15.81
CA SER A 263 7.41 10.74 14.69
C SER A 263 6.54 10.75 13.44
N VAL A 264 6.34 11.92 12.87
CA VAL A 264 5.50 12.15 11.67
C VAL A 264 6.41 12.35 10.46
N MET A 265 6.02 11.80 9.31
CA MET A 265 6.73 12.04 8.07
C MET A 265 6.32 13.39 7.46
N ASP A 266 7.30 14.20 7.07
CA ASP A 266 7.08 15.37 6.21
C ASP A 266 6.70 14.88 4.82
N THR A 267 5.59 15.38 4.30
CA THR A 267 5.06 15.04 2.97
C THR A 267 5.13 16.22 1.99
N SER A 268 5.82 17.29 2.35
CA SER A 268 5.94 18.52 1.54
C SER A 268 6.45 18.22 0.12
N LYS A 269 7.36 17.26 -0.02
CA LYS A 269 7.95 16.86 -1.32
C LYS A 269 6.89 16.30 -2.27
N ILE A 270 6.08 15.35 -1.84
CA ILE A 270 5.01 14.80 -2.70
C ILE A 270 3.85 15.79 -2.86
N GLN A 271 3.58 16.63 -1.86
CA GLN A 271 2.58 17.69 -1.96
C GLN A 271 2.97 18.76 -3.00
N ALA A 272 4.27 19.04 -3.16
CA ALA A 272 4.79 19.93 -4.21
C ALA A 272 4.59 19.37 -5.63
N LEU A 273 4.36 18.06 -5.77
CA LEU A 273 3.95 17.43 -7.02
C LEU A 273 2.44 17.54 -7.26
N GLY A 274 1.65 17.93 -6.25
CA GLY A 274 0.19 18.05 -6.34
C GLY A 274 -0.61 17.02 -5.54
N TRP A 275 0.04 16.09 -4.83
CA TRP A 275 -0.66 15.13 -3.98
C TRP A 275 -1.37 15.81 -2.80
N ARG A 276 -2.55 15.32 -2.45
CA ARG A 276 -3.29 15.72 -1.26
C ARG A 276 -3.97 14.48 -0.66
N GLY A 277 -3.84 14.30 0.68
CA GLY A 277 -4.56 13.27 1.41
C GLY A 277 -6.03 13.61 1.60
N GLY A 278 -6.84 12.61 1.90
CA GLY A 278 -8.27 12.77 2.17
C GLY A 278 -8.59 13.23 3.58
N GLY A 279 -7.62 13.21 4.48
CA GLY A 279 -7.69 13.72 5.85
C GLY A 279 -8.78 13.09 6.70
N ALA A 280 -9.20 13.81 7.73
CA ALA A 280 -10.19 13.36 8.71
C ALA A 280 -11.57 13.07 8.08
N ALA A 281 -11.93 13.75 6.99
CA ALA A 281 -13.21 13.52 6.31
C ALA A 281 -13.26 12.11 5.69
N LEU A 282 -12.18 11.70 5.00
CA LEU A 282 -12.09 10.37 4.40
C LEU A 282 -12.00 9.27 5.46
N LEU A 283 -11.32 9.54 6.58
CA LEU A 283 -11.31 8.63 7.74
C LEU A 283 -12.72 8.39 8.26
N GLN A 284 -13.48 9.46 8.53
CA GLN A 284 -14.85 9.37 9.04
C GLN A 284 -15.76 8.57 8.08
N GLU A 285 -15.68 8.84 6.79
CA GLU A 285 -16.42 8.10 5.76
C GLU A 285 -16.05 6.61 5.78
N THR A 286 -14.75 6.30 5.86
CA THR A 286 -14.23 4.93 5.86
C THR A 286 -14.72 4.15 7.08
N VAL A 287 -14.61 4.74 8.28
CA VAL A 287 -15.08 4.09 9.52
C VAL A 287 -16.60 3.87 9.48
N ALA A 288 -17.36 4.85 8.98
CA ALA A 288 -18.80 4.70 8.82
C ALA A 288 -19.17 3.53 7.86
N ARG A 289 -18.44 3.37 6.76
CA ARG A 289 -18.62 2.24 5.84
C ARG A 289 -18.27 0.90 6.48
N LEU A 290 -17.17 0.84 7.22
CA LEU A 290 -16.74 -0.38 7.93
C LEU A 290 -17.69 -0.78 9.05
N ALA A 291 -18.38 0.18 9.67
CA ALA A 291 -19.39 -0.05 10.70
C ALA A 291 -20.68 -0.69 10.15
N MET A 292 -20.93 -0.56 8.84
CA MET A 292 -22.10 -1.19 8.23
C MET A 292 -21.88 -2.70 8.09
N PRO A 293 -22.87 -3.54 8.43
CA PRO A 293 -22.79 -4.97 8.13
C PRO A 293 -22.52 -5.17 6.64
N SER A 294 -21.58 -6.04 6.31
CA SER A 294 -21.32 -6.42 4.92
C SER A 294 -22.62 -6.96 4.32
N ARG A 295 -23.23 -6.26 3.38
CA ARG A 295 -24.35 -6.84 2.61
C ARG A 295 -23.79 -8.09 1.91
N PRO A 296 -24.42 -9.27 2.06
CA PRO A 296 -24.07 -10.39 1.20
C PRO A 296 -24.22 -9.92 -0.26
N ALA A 297 -23.26 -10.24 -1.09
CA ALA A 297 -23.33 -9.94 -2.52
C ALA A 297 -24.56 -10.68 -3.09
N THR A 298 -25.68 -9.98 -3.23
CA THR A 298 -26.85 -10.50 -3.94
C THR A 298 -26.55 -10.38 -5.42
N PHE A 299 -26.15 -11.49 -6.03
CA PHE A 299 -26.23 -11.65 -7.48
C PHE A 299 -27.72 -11.56 -7.86
N SER A 300 -28.15 -10.44 -8.35
CA SER A 300 -29.42 -10.36 -9.07
C SER A 300 -29.20 -10.95 -10.46
N ALA A 301 -29.49 -12.24 -10.60
CA ALA A 301 -29.69 -12.86 -11.89
C ALA A 301 -30.97 -12.25 -12.49
N SER A 302 -30.81 -11.26 -13.36
CA SER A 302 -31.90 -10.82 -14.23
C SER A 302 -32.18 -11.94 -15.24
N ALA A 303 -33.18 -12.74 -14.94
CA ALA A 303 -33.76 -13.67 -15.91
C ALA A 303 -34.35 -12.84 -17.05
N SER A 304 -33.68 -12.81 -18.20
CA SER A 304 -34.28 -12.38 -19.45
C SER A 304 -35.21 -13.48 -19.94
N SER A 305 -36.51 -13.34 -19.66
CA SER A 305 -37.54 -14.06 -20.36
C SER A 305 -37.59 -13.59 -21.83
N ARG A 306 -37.23 -14.45 -22.75
CA ARG A 306 -37.55 -14.28 -24.17
C ARG A 306 -39.03 -14.63 -24.35
N PRO A 307 -39.84 -13.82 -25.02
CA PRO A 307 -41.12 -14.27 -25.53
C PRO A 307 -40.91 -15.06 -26.83
N SER A 308 -41.71 -16.10 -26.99
CA SER A 308 -41.91 -16.98 -28.10
C SER A 308 -42.29 -16.28 -29.42
#